data_3954c0e89225eab99ff7a56f9242d36e
#
_entry.id   3954c0e89225eab99ff7a56f9242d36e
#
_cell.length_a   1.000
_cell.length_b   1.000
_cell.length_c   1.000
_cell.angle_alpha   90.00
_cell.angle_beta   90.00
_cell.angle_gamma   90.00
#
_symmetry.space_group_name_H-M   'P 1'
#
loop_
_entity.id
_entity.type
_entity.pdbx_description
1 polymer ?
#
loop_
_entity_poly.entity_id
_entity_poly.type
_entity_poly.pdbx_seq_one_letter_code
_entity_poly.pdbx_strand_id
1 'polypeptide(L)'
;MAEILFTEKLTPKTKFSVKYICDIHRTALKELYSFAGRFRSVNISKGGFVFPAGRFIPDSMRIFEEEILSQLPDHYTSQQALIKDIAKVHGELLFIHPFREGNGRTSRILANLMARKQGYPGLNFKRIDFNEYIIAVQQVARKDYSRMEQIIAYTF
;
A
#
# COMPACT_ATOMS: atom_id res chain seq x y z
N MET A 1 14.51 7.63 -4.11
CA MET A 1 15.31 6.64 -4.89
C MET A 1 14.48 5.45 -5.34
N ALA A 2 13.90 4.65 -4.43
CA ALA A 2 13.10 3.47 -4.81
C ALA A 2 11.95 3.80 -5.77
N GLU A 3 11.15 4.83 -5.49
CA GLU A 3 10.04 5.23 -6.36
C GLU A 3 10.50 5.54 -7.77
N ILE A 4 11.61 6.23 -7.93
CA ILE A 4 12.18 6.58 -9.25
C ILE A 4 12.51 5.29 -10.02
N LEU A 5 13.25 4.36 -9.39
CA LEU A 5 13.66 3.11 -10.02
C LEU A 5 12.47 2.27 -10.49
N PHE A 6 11.43 2.19 -9.64
CA PHE A 6 10.22 1.44 -10.01
C PHE A 6 9.39 2.16 -11.06
N THR A 7 9.35 3.50 -11.05
CA THR A 7 8.68 4.28 -12.09
C THR A 7 9.34 4.08 -13.46
N GLU A 8 10.67 4.05 -13.53
CA GLU A 8 11.41 3.81 -14.78
C GLU A 8 11.14 2.43 -15.39
N LYS A 9 10.85 1.43 -14.53
CA LYS A 9 10.55 0.05 -14.96
C LYS A 9 9.06 -0.20 -15.19
N LEU A 10 8.21 0.79 -14.91
CA LEU A 10 6.77 0.64 -15.00
C LEU A 10 6.32 0.52 -16.45
N THR A 11 5.47 -0.46 -16.73
CA THR A 11 4.85 -0.67 -18.03
C THR A 11 3.35 -0.86 -17.87
N PRO A 12 2.55 -0.73 -18.96
CA PRO A 12 1.13 -1.04 -18.90
C PRO A 12 0.81 -2.48 -18.46
N LYS A 13 1.78 -3.38 -18.57
CA LYS A 13 1.64 -4.81 -18.19
C LYS A 13 2.18 -5.12 -16.79
N THR A 14 2.71 -4.14 -16.08
CA THR A 14 3.24 -4.35 -14.72
C THR A 14 2.14 -4.89 -13.80
N LYS A 15 2.43 -6.00 -13.12
CA LYS A 15 1.55 -6.59 -12.11
C LYS A 15 2.07 -6.26 -10.71
N PHE A 16 1.17 -5.81 -9.87
CA PHE A 16 1.49 -5.53 -8.47
C PHE A 16 1.19 -6.78 -7.64
N SER A 17 2.25 -7.43 -7.17
CA SER A 17 2.20 -8.65 -6.37
C SER A 17 2.79 -8.40 -4.98
N VAL A 18 2.62 -9.36 -4.08
CA VAL A 18 3.28 -9.33 -2.77
C VAL A 18 4.81 -9.30 -2.94
N LYS A 19 5.35 -10.07 -3.89
CA LYS A 19 6.78 -10.01 -4.22
C LYS A 19 7.20 -8.60 -4.66
N TYR A 20 6.38 -7.95 -5.48
CA TYR A 20 6.63 -6.57 -5.94
C TYR A 20 6.69 -5.60 -4.76
N ILE A 21 5.77 -5.74 -3.80
CA ILE A 21 5.73 -4.93 -2.57
C ILE A 21 7.00 -5.15 -1.73
N CYS A 22 7.41 -6.41 -1.56
CA CYS A 22 8.65 -6.72 -0.84
C CYS A 22 9.88 -6.15 -1.55
N ASP A 23 9.91 -6.14 -2.88
CA ASP A 23 11.00 -5.57 -3.66
C ASP A 23 11.05 -4.03 -3.52
N ILE A 24 9.89 -3.35 -3.48
CA ILE A 24 9.83 -1.91 -3.17
C ILE A 24 10.43 -1.65 -1.78
N HIS A 25 9.97 -2.39 -0.78
CA HIS A 25 10.44 -2.25 0.60
C HIS A 25 11.95 -2.49 0.72
N ARG A 26 12.43 -3.56 0.09
CA ARG A 26 13.87 -3.88 0.07
C ARG A 26 14.68 -2.75 -0.56
N THR A 27 14.26 -2.27 -1.73
CA THR A 27 14.97 -1.21 -2.45
C THR A 27 14.98 0.10 -1.66
N ALA A 28 13.88 0.42 -0.97
CA ALA A 28 13.76 1.65 -0.20
C ALA A 28 14.59 1.65 1.10
N LEU A 29 14.80 0.48 1.71
CA LEU A 29 15.24 0.39 3.10
C LEU A 29 16.47 -0.50 3.33
N LYS A 30 17.02 -1.15 2.32
CA LYS A 30 18.15 -2.09 2.46
C LYS A 30 19.40 -1.47 3.08
N GLU A 31 19.61 -0.16 2.86
CA GLU A 31 20.77 0.54 3.43
C GLU A 31 20.56 0.91 4.90
N LEU A 32 19.33 0.83 5.41
CA LEU A 32 18.99 1.19 6.78
C LEU A 32 18.72 -0.02 7.66
N TYR A 33 18.15 -1.09 7.09
CA TYR A 33 17.67 -2.22 7.88
C TYR A 33 18.00 -3.57 7.22
N SER A 34 18.52 -4.49 8.01
CA SER A 34 18.80 -5.87 7.58
C SER A 34 17.53 -6.67 7.27
N PHE A 35 16.38 -6.27 7.81
CA PHE A 35 15.10 -6.92 7.56
C PHE A 35 14.39 -6.43 6.29
N ALA A 36 14.99 -5.51 5.51
CA ALA A 36 14.37 -4.95 4.32
C ALA A 36 13.88 -6.05 3.36
N GLY A 37 12.62 -5.95 2.94
CA GLY A 37 11.98 -6.92 2.05
C GLY A 37 11.44 -8.18 2.74
N ARG A 38 11.50 -8.27 4.07
CA ARG A 38 11.01 -9.42 4.83
C ARG A 38 9.87 -9.02 5.76
N PHE A 39 8.87 -9.88 5.90
CA PHE A 39 7.76 -9.68 6.82
C PHE A 39 8.25 -9.71 8.27
N ARG A 40 7.57 -8.94 9.11
CA ARG A 40 7.77 -9.00 10.56
C ARG A 40 7.24 -10.31 11.14
N SER A 41 7.91 -10.80 12.16
CA SER A 41 7.40 -11.88 13.03
C SER A 41 6.97 -11.35 14.39
N VAL A 42 7.27 -10.09 14.70
CA VAL A 42 6.94 -9.43 15.97
C VAL A 42 5.58 -8.74 15.89
N ASN A 43 4.91 -8.62 17.04
CA ASN A 43 3.67 -7.86 17.16
C ASN A 43 4.01 -6.37 17.28
N ILE A 44 3.18 -5.52 16.64
CA ILE A 44 3.37 -4.06 16.62
C ILE A 44 2.06 -3.39 17.00
N SER A 45 2.17 -2.29 17.74
CA SER A 45 1.08 -1.35 18.01
C SER A 45 1.59 0.08 17.88
N LYS A 46 0.70 1.00 17.50
CA LYS A 46 0.99 2.45 17.40
C LYS A 46 -0.23 3.23 17.87
N GLY A 47 -0.01 4.17 18.82
CA GLY A 47 -1.07 5.07 19.27
C GLY A 47 -2.32 4.36 19.78
N GLY A 48 -2.16 3.22 20.46
CA GLY A 48 -3.28 2.40 20.93
C GLY A 48 -3.91 1.48 19.87
N PHE A 49 -3.50 1.59 18.60
CA PHE A 49 -3.94 0.67 17.54
C PHE A 49 -3.02 -0.54 17.50
N VAL A 50 -3.62 -1.74 17.63
CA VAL A 50 -2.90 -3.02 17.57
C VAL A 50 -3.08 -3.61 16.17
N PHE A 51 -1.97 -3.78 15.45
CA PHE A 51 -1.97 -4.40 14.12
C PHE A 51 -2.10 -5.93 14.24
N PRO A 52 -2.48 -6.64 13.16
CA PRO A 52 -2.54 -8.10 13.16
C PRO A 52 -1.27 -8.73 13.72
N ALA A 53 -1.41 -9.84 14.45
CA ALA A 53 -0.26 -10.51 15.07
C ALA A 53 0.75 -10.97 14.01
N GLY A 54 2.05 -10.87 14.34
CA GLY A 54 3.13 -11.19 13.41
C GLY A 54 3.05 -12.59 12.79
N ARG A 55 2.58 -13.58 13.55
CA ARG A 55 2.38 -14.96 13.08
C ARG A 55 1.38 -15.09 11.94
N PHE A 56 0.45 -14.14 11.79
CA PHE A 56 -0.58 -14.17 10.75
C PHE A 56 -0.19 -13.41 9.49
N ILE A 57 0.92 -12.69 9.48
CA ILE A 57 1.32 -11.85 8.35
C ILE A 57 1.48 -12.65 7.04
N PRO A 58 2.16 -13.79 7.00
CA PRO A 58 2.27 -14.56 5.76
C PRO A 58 0.90 -14.92 5.15
N ASP A 59 -0.03 -15.40 5.96
CA ASP A 59 -1.39 -15.71 5.50
C ASP A 59 -2.17 -14.46 5.08
N SER A 60 -2.10 -13.40 5.86
CA SER A 60 -2.77 -12.14 5.53
C SER A 60 -2.29 -11.58 4.19
N MET A 61 -0.99 -11.64 3.92
CA MET A 61 -0.43 -11.17 2.66
C MET A 61 -0.78 -12.09 1.49
N ARG A 62 -0.86 -13.40 1.70
CA ARG A 62 -1.33 -14.34 0.69
C ARG A 62 -2.78 -14.06 0.30
N ILE A 63 -3.66 -13.89 1.28
CA ILE A 63 -5.08 -13.55 1.05
C ILE A 63 -5.19 -12.20 0.34
N PHE A 64 -4.42 -11.20 0.76
CA PHE A 64 -4.35 -9.89 0.12
C PHE A 64 -3.98 -10.00 -1.37
N GLU A 65 -2.99 -10.84 -1.70
CA GLU A 65 -2.62 -11.08 -3.09
C GLU A 65 -3.72 -11.76 -3.88
N GLU A 66 -4.30 -12.84 -3.36
CA GLU A 66 -5.32 -13.64 -4.04
C GLU A 66 -6.63 -12.86 -4.23
N GLU A 67 -7.09 -12.15 -3.22
CA GLU A 67 -8.41 -11.51 -3.24
C GLU A 67 -8.40 -10.07 -3.78
N ILE A 68 -7.27 -9.38 -3.72
CA ILE A 68 -7.18 -7.97 -4.09
C ILE A 68 -6.19 -7.75 -5.23
N LEU A 69 -4.91 -8.02 -5.00
CA LEU A 69 -3.87 -7.67 -5.99
C LEU A 69 -4.05 -8.40 -7.32
N SER A 70 -4.38 -9.69 -7.29
CA SER A 70 -4.59 -10.49 -8.51
C SER A 70 -5.83 -10.07 -9.29
N GLN A 71 -6.75 -9.34 -8.66
CA GLN A 71 -8.00 -8.89 -9.28
C GLN A 71 -7.88 -7.48 -9.90
N LEU A 72 -6.75 -6.79 -9.71
CA LEU A 72 -6.55 -5.46 -10.27
C LEU A 72 -6.52 -5.51 -11.80
N PRO A 73 -7.32 -4.68 -12.49
CA PRO A 73 -7.27 -4.60 -13.95
C PRO A 73 -5.97 -3.93 -14.42
N ASP A 74 -5.54 -4.25 -15.64
CA ASP A 74 -4.39 -3.58 -16.25
C ASP A 74 -4.70 -2.14 -16.65
N HIS A 75 -5.97 -1.87 -16.97
CA HIS A 75 -6.44 -0.57 -17.42
C HIS A 75 -7.76 -0.22 -16.74
N TYR A 76 -7.91 1.05 -16.37
CA TYR A 76 -9.13 1.60 -15.76
C TYR A 76 -9.85 2.50 -16.73
N THR A 77 -11.18 2.37 -16.78
CA THR A 77 -12.05 3.21 -17.63
C THR A 77 -12.37 4.56 -17.00
N SER A 78 -12.17 4.71 -15.69
CA SER A 78 -12.42 5.98 -14.99
C SER A 78 -11.43 6.19 -13.85
N GLN A 79 -11.18 7.45 -13.52
CA GLN A 79 -10.36 7.82 -12.36
C GLN A 79 -11.01 7.32 -11.07
N GLN A 80 -12.34 7.36 -10.97
CA GLN A 80 -13.03 6.91 -9.76
C GLN A 80 -12.84 5.42 -9.50
N ALA A 81 -12.86 4.58 -10.54
CA ALA A 81 -12.58 3.15 -10.40
C ALA A 81 -11.14 2.91 -9.92
N LEU A 82 -10.18 3.66 -10.45
CA LEU A 82 -8.79 3.63 -10.01
C LEU A 82 -8.65 4.05 -8.54
N ILE A 83 -9.31 5.14 -8.14
CA ILE A 83 -9.30 5.62 -6.75
C ILE A 83 -9.80 4.54 -5.79
N LYS A 84 -10.88 3.85 -6.12
CA LYS A 84 -11.42 2.76 -5.30
C LYS A 84 -10.41 1.65 -5.09
N ASP A 85 -9.75 1.21 -6.13
CA ASP A 85 -8.75 0.14 -6.03
C ASP A 85 -7.49 0.59 -5.31
N ILE A 86 -7.00 1.81 -5.57
CA ILE A 86 -5.88 2.36 -4.80
C ILE A 86 -6.24 2.45 -3.31
N ALA A 87 -7.43 2.92 -2.98
CA ALA A 87 -7.87 3.05 -1.59
C ALA A 87 -7.93 1.67 -0.88
N LYS A 88 -8.44 0.66 -1.58
CA LYS A 88 -8.49 -0.70 -1.05
C LYS A 88 -7.10 -1.27 -0.84
N VAL A 89 -6.24 -1.23 -1.84
CA VAL A 89 -4.86 -1.73 -1.76
C VAL A 89 -4.08 -0.99 -0.66
N HIS A 90 -4.15 0.33 -0.65
CA HIS A 90 -3.43 1.17 0.30
C HIS A 90 -3.92 0.96 1.72
N GLY A 91 -5.23 0.93 1.93
CA GLY A 91 -5.85 0.71 3.23
C GLY A 91 -5.53 -0.67 3.81
N GLU A 92 -5.67 -1.72 3.01
CA GLU A 92 -5.37 -3.09 3.45
C GLU A 92 -3.88 -3.27 3.78
N LEU A 93 -2.99 -2.73 2.95
CA LEU A 93 -1.55 -2.84 3.19
C LEU A 93 -1.14 -2.10 4.48
N LEU A 94 -1.70 -0.94 4.74
CA LEU A 94 -1.47 -0.20 5.98
C LEU A 94 -2.08 -0.92 7.19
N PHE A 95 -3.24 -1.54 7.05
CA PHE A 95 -3.88 -2.31 8.10
C PHE A 95 -3.10 -3.58 8.45
N ILE A 96 -2.68 -4.36 7.45
CA ILE A 96 -1.87 -5.57 7.67
C ILE A 96 -0.52 -5.20 8.29
N HIS A 97 0.08 -4.10 7.83
CA HIS A 97 1.33 -3.58 8.39
C HIS A 97 2.44 -4.64 8.39
N PRO A 98 2.80 -5.19 7.21
CA PRO A 98 3.56 -6.44 7.14
C PRO A 98 5.04 -6.33 7.52
N PHE A 99 5.60 -5.12 7.58
CA PHE A 99 7.01 -4.89 7.86
C PHE A 99 7.23 -4.30 9.26
N ARG A 100 8.43 -4.43 9.79
CA ARG A 100 8.79 -3.83 11.08
C ARG A 100 8.81 -2.30 11.02
N GLU A 101 9.28 -1.75 9.91
CA GLU A 101 9.34 -0.33 9.62
C GLU A 101 9.09 -0.09 8.13
N GLY A 102 8.73 1.12 7.74
CA GLY A 102 8.59 1.51 6.33
C GLY A 102 7.28 1.11 5.67
N ASN A 103 6.27 0.67 6.43
CA ASN A 103 4.96 0.31 5.88
C ASN A 103 4.30 1.50 5.17
N GLY A 104 4.27 2.68 5.80
CA GLY A 104 3.69 3.88 5.19
C GLY A 104 4.43 4.31 3.93
N ARG A 105 5.76 4.28 3.95
CA ARG A 105 6.58 4.61 2.77
C ARG A 105 6.29 3.66 1.61
N THR A 106 6.32 2.37 1.88
CA THR A 106 6.07 1.33 0.86
C THR A 106 4.66 1.43 0.28
N SER A 107 3.65 1.64 1.13
CA SER A 107 2.27 1.80 0.70
C SER A 107 2.07 3.04 -0.18
N ARG A 108 2.72 4.15 0.15
CA ARG A 108 2.64 5.37 -0.68
C ARG A 108 3.33 5.19 -2.02
N ILE A 109 4.50 4.54 -2.05
CA ILE A 109 5.18 4.24 -3.32
C ILE A 109 4.28 3.37 -4.20
N LEU A 110 3.69 2.32 -3.65
CA LEU A 110 2.79 1.44 -4.40
C LEU A 110 1.58 2.22 -4.97
N ALA A 111 0.93 3.05 -4.16
CA ALA A 111 -0.19 3.88 -4.61
C ALA A 111 0.23 4.83 -5.75
N ASN A 112 1.40 5.46 -5.64
CA ASN A 112 1.95 6.30 -6.71
C ASN A 112 2.19 5.50 -7.99
N LEU A 113 2.73 4.30 -7.90
CA LEU A 113 2.97 3.45 -9.07
C LEU A 113 1.65 2.99 -9.72
N MET A 114 0.62 2.70 -8.93
CA MET A 114 -0.71 2.39 -9.45
C MET A 114 -1.29 3.58 -10.26
N ALA A 115 -1.18 4.80 -9.72
CA ALA A 115 -1.62 6.00 -10.43
C ALA A 115 -0.79 6.26 -11.70
N ARG A 116 0.53 6.16 -11.61
CA ARG A 116 1.44 6.38 -12.75
C ARG A 116 1.25 5.37 -13.87
N LYS A 117 0.97 4.11 -13.54
CA LYS A 117 0.64 3.08 -14.54
C LYS A 117 -0.55 3.50 -15.42
N GLN A 118 -1.46 4.30 -14.89
CA GLN A 118 -2.63 4.81 -15.61
C GLN A 118 -2.43 6.21 -16.21
N GLY A 119 -1.19 6.73 -16.19
CA GLY A 119 -0.85 8.00 -16.81
C GLY A 119 -0.97 9.22 -15.88
N TYR A 120 -1.28 9.04 -14.61
CA TYR A 120 -1.33 10.14 -13.66
C TYR A 120 0.08 10.48 -13.13
N PRO A 121 0.33 11.73 -12.76
CA PRO A 121 1.68 12.17 -12.34
C PRO A 121 2.14 11.64 -10.98
N GLY A 122 1.25 11.05 -10.21
CA GLY A 122 1.49 10.59 -8.83
C GLY A 122 0.55 11.30 -7.86
N LEU A 123 0.58 10.87 -6.62
CA LEU A 123 -0.36 11.31 -5.58
C LEU A 123 0.36 12.20 -4.57
N ASN A 124 -0.32 13.26 -4.12
CA ASN A 124 0.25 14.19 -3.15
C ASN A 124 -0.22 13.87 -1.72
N PHE A 125 0.46 12.96 -1.06
CA PHE A 125 0.17 12.55 0.31
C PHE A 125 0.47 13.63 1.37
N LYS A 126 1.15 14.71 1.02
CA LYS A 126 1.41 15.83 1.94
C LYS A 126 0.15 16.62 2.31
N ARG A 127 -0.93 16.45 1.53
CA ARG A 127 -2.21 17.12 1.76
C ARG A 127 -3.07 16.44 2.83
N ILE A 128 -2.67 15.28 3.34
CA ILE A 128 -3.51 14.45 4.19
C ILE A 128 -3.34 14.84 5.66
N ASP A 129 -4.47 15.03 6.35
CA ASP A 129 -4.50 15.10 7.81
C ASP A 129 -4.19 13.73 8.40
N PHE A 130 -3.21 13.68 9.31
CA PHE A 130 -2.72 12.42 9.88
C PHE A 130 -3.79 11.70 10.71
N ASN A 131 -4.62 12.43 11.45
CA ASN A 131 -5.68 11.84 12.27
C ASN A 131 -6.77 11.22 11.40
N GLU A 132 -7.16 11.89 10.33
CA GLU A 132 -8.10 11.35 9.34
C GLU A 132 -7.58 10.07 8.70
N TYR A 133 -6.28 10.04 8.43
CA TYR A 133 -5.61 8.89 7.83
C TYR A 133 -5.65 7.67 8.76
N ILE A 134 -5.36 7.86 10.05
CA ILE A 134 -5.45 6.78 11.05
C ILE A 134 -6.88 6.24 11.15
N ILE A 135 -7.88 7.12 11.20
CA ILE A 135 -9.29 6.71 11.27
C ILE A 135 -9.66 5.87 10.04
N ALA A 136 -9.23 6.30 8.86
CA ALA A 136 -9.47 5.55 7.62
C ALA A 136 -8.87 4.14 7.66
N VAL A 137 -7.64 3.99 8.18
CA VAL A 137 -6.99 2.67 8.35
C VAL A 137 -7.75 1.81 9.35
N GLN A 138 -8.22 2.38 10.45
CA GLN A 138 -9.03 1.67 11.44
C GLN A 138 -10.35 1.15 10.86
N GLN A 139 -10.98 1.91 9.97
CA GLN A 139 -12.22 1.49 9.31
C GLN A 139 -12.02 0.31 8.34
N VAL A 140 -10.82 0.16 7.78
CA VAL A 140 -10.48 -0.97 6.92
C VAL A 140 -10.63 -2.31 7.65
N ALA A 141 -10.45 -2.36 8.97
CA ALA A 141 -10.68 -3.56 9.77
C ALA A 141 -12.09 -4.14 9.58
N ARG A 142 -13.06 -3.28 9.25
CA ARG A 142 -14.45 -3.65 8.97
C ARG A 142 -14.77 -3.69 7.48
N LYS A 143 -13.74 -3.66 6.62
CA LYS A 143 -13.88 -3.60 5.16
C LYS A 143 -14.64 -2.35 4.68
N ASP A 144 -14.60 -1.27 5.45
CA ASP A 144 -15.11 0.03 5.07
C ASP A 144 -13.96 0.89 4.50
N TYR A 145 -13.96 1.07 3.19
CA TYR A 145 -12.93 1.83 2.47
C TYR A 145 -13.37 3.25 2.12
N SER A 146 -14.57 3.65 2.48
CA SER A 146 -15.16 4.92 2.02
C SER A 146 -14.34 6.13 2.41
N ARG A 147 -13.83 6.19 3.64
CA ARG A 147 -12.97 7.30 4.09
C ARG A 147 -11.61 7.28 3.39
N MET A 148 -11.04 6.10 3.18
CA MET A 148 -9.79 5.97 2.44
C MET A 148 -9.96 6.40 0.98
N GLU A 149 -11.10 6.10 0.34
CA GLU A 149 -11.41 6.58 -1.00
C GLU A 149 -11.42 8.12 -1.07
N GLN A 150 -12.03 8.78 -0.09
CA GLN A 150 -12.02 10.24 -0.01
C GLN A 150 -10.60 10.80 0.14
N ILE A 151 -9.78 10.17 0.99
CA ILE A 151 -8.38 10.55 1.19
C ILE A 151 -7.59 10.40 -0.10
N ILE A 152 -7.68 9.25 -0.76
CA ILE A 152 -6.96 9.01 -2.02
C ILE A 152 -7.43 9.99 -3.10
N ALA A 153 -8.73 10.23 -3.24
CA ALA A 153 -9.26 11.22 -4.19
C ALA A 153 -8.64 12.60 -3.98
N TYR A 154 -8.46 13.01 -2.74
CA TYR A 154 -7.86 14.31 -2.39
C TYR A 154 -6.37 14.40 -2.75
N THR A 155 -5.68 13.28 -2.91
CA THR A 155 -4.25 13.25 -3.27
C THR A 155 -4.00 13.43 -4.77
N PHE A 156 -5.02 13.20 -5.61
CA PHE A 156 -4.92 13.41 -7.06
C PHE A 156 -4.89 14.91 -7.37
#